data_50ef7bb787c6aeaba8235eca84320faa
#
_entry.id   50ef7bb787c6aeaba8235eca84320faa
#
_cell.length_a   1.000
_cell.length_b   1.000
_cell.length_c   1.000
_cell.angle_alpha   90.00
_cell.angle_beta   90.00
_cell.angle_gamma   90.00
#
_symmetry.space_group_name_H-M   'P 1'
#
loop_
_entity.id
_entity.type
_entity.pdbx_description
1 polymer ?
#
loop_
_entity_poly.entity_id
_entity_poly.type
_entity_poly.pdbx_seq_one_letter_code
_entity_poly.pdbx_strand_id
1 'polypeptide(L)'
;SLDDINPRNYIVQVYTWDPKPGQFAESLAAMEEAKEIFESHGYLIDIWQHGLGSGNYLQFVMLSKSREAQAKSFEALLNDEKWAPKQQDWFDKERYGSLVESYEMTVLN
;
A
#
# COMPACT_ATOMS: atom_id res chain seq x y z
N SER A 1 -12.52 -1.09 10.19
CA SER A 1 -12.16 0.33 10.35
C SER A 1 -10.95 0.47 11.25
N LEU A 2 -10.12 1.45 10.97
CA LEU A 2 -8.96 1.75 11.81
C LEU A 2 -9.35 2.15 13.23
N ASP A 3 -10.56 2.65 13.42
CA ASP A 3 -11.07 3.05 14.74
C ASP A 3 -11.29 1.86 15.68
N ASP A 4 -11.46 0.67 15.11
CA ASP A 4 -11.72 -0.54 15.88
C ASP A 4 -10.43 -1.28 16.25
N ILE A 5 -9.29 -0.72 15.89
CA ILE A 5 -7.99 -1.37 16.01
C ILE A 5 -7.21 -0.80 17.18
N ASN A 6 -6.72 -1.68 18.05
CA ASN A 6 -5.73 -1.27 19.04
C ASN A 6 -4.38 -1.16 18.30
N PRO A 7 -3.84 0.06 18.11
CA PRO A 7 -2.63 0.24 17.30
C PRO A 7 -1.36 -0.24 17.96
N ARG A 8 -1.42 -0.68 19.21
CA ARG A 8 -0.23 -1.19 19.90
C ARG A 8 0.31 -2.41 19.19
N ASN A 9 1.60 -2.39 18.92
CA ASN A 9 2.32 -3.45 18.22
C ASN A 9 1.99 -3.59 16.73
N TYR A 10 1.14 -2.73 16.21
CA TYR A 10 0.87 -2.72 14.78
C TYR A 10 2.08 -2.18 14.04
N ILE A 11 2.30 -2.76 12.87
CA ILE A 11 3.32 -2.31 11.94
C ILE A 11 2.63 -1.62 10.80
N VAL A 12 3.02 -0.38 10.54
CA VAL A 12 2.44 0.44 9.49
C VAL A 12 3.50 0.65 8.41
N GLN A 13 3.18 0.25 7.18
CA GLN A 13 4.03 0.50 6.03
C GLN A 13 3.31 1.46 5.10
N VAL A 14 4.01 2.49 4.65
CA VAL A 14 3.43 3.51 3.78
C VAL A 14 4.25 3.61 2.52
N TYR A 15 3.57 3.54 1.38
CA TYR A 15 4.16 3.77 0.06
C TYR A 15 3.49 4.99 -0.55
N THR A 16 4.28 6.01 -0.85
CA THR A 16 3.78 7.25 -1.45
C THR A 16 4.13 7.28 -2.94
N TRP A 17 3.12 7.43 -3.75
CA TRP A 17 3.24 7.40 -5.21
C TRP A 17 2.86 8.76 -5.79
N ASP A 18 3.63 9.19 -6.79
CA ASP A 18 3.32 10.38 -7.61
C ASP A 18 2.71 9.89 -8.92
N PRO A 19 1.38 9.98 -9.08
CA PRO A 19 0.73 9.53 -10.31
C PRO A 19 1.25 10.32 -11.51
N LYS A 20 1.33 9.65 -12.65
CA LYS A 20 1.68 10.31 -13.90
C LYS A 20 0.63 11.37 -14.24
N PRO A 21 1.04 12.48 -14.88
CA PRO A 21 0.10 13.51 -15.31
C PRO A 21 -1.07 12.93 -16.11
N GLY A 22 -2.29 13.30 -15.70
CA GLY A 22 -3.50 12.83 -16.35
C GLY A 22 -3.92 11.40 -16.02
N GLN A 23 -3.18 10.70 -15.16
CA GLN A 23 -3.47 9.29 -14.83
C GLN A 23 -3.87 9.06 -13.38
N PHE A 24 -4.29 10.10 -12.67
CA PHE A 24 -4.66 9.96 -11.26
C PHE A 24 -5.78 8.92 -11.06
N ALA A 25 -6.82 9.00 -11.88
CA ALA A 25 -7.95 8.08 -11.77
C ALA A 25 -7.55 6.62 -12.05
N GLU A 26 -6.71 6.41 -13.06
CA GLU A 26 -6.19 5.07 -13.38
C GLU A 26 -5.31 4.54 -12.26
N SER A 27 -4.46 5.39 -11.69
CA SER A 27 -3.60 5.03 -10.57
C SER A 27 -4.42 4.65 -9.34
N LEU A 28 -5.46 5.42 -9.04
CA LEU A 28 -6.36 5.12 -7.93
C LEU A 28 -7.08 3.79 -8.14
N ALA A 29 -7.60 3.55 -9.34
CA ALA A 29 -8.28 2.29 -9.65
C ALA A 29 -7.34 1.08 -9.51
N ALA A 30 -6.11 1.21 -10.00
CA ALA A 30 -5.11 0.15 -9.86
C ALA A 30 -4.74 -0.08 -8.39
N MET A 31 -4.70 0.99 -7.60
CA MET A 31 -4.39 0.90 -6.17
C MET A 31 -5.53 0.21 -5.41
N GLU A 32 -6.78 0.47 -5.80
CA GLU A 32 -7.94 -0.22 -5.22
C GLU A 32 -7.94 -1.71 -5.54
N GLU A 33 -7.49 -2.09 -6.73
CA GLU A 33 -7.32 -3.50 -7.08
C GLU A 33 -6.23 -4.15 -6.22
N ALA A 34 -5.12 -3.45 -6.01
CA ALA A 34 -4.05 -3.92 -5.12
C ALA A 34 -4.57 -4.09 -3.70
N LYS A 35 -5.39 -3.16 -3.22
CA LYS A 35 -5.98 -3.24 -1.89
C LYS A 35 -6.74 -4.55 -1.70
N GLU A 36 -7.57 -4.93 -2.65
CA GLU A 36 -8.34 -6.18 -2.56
C GLU A 36 -7.41 -7.40 -2.44
N ILE A 37 -6.35 -7.44 -3.23
CA ILE A 37 -5.39 -8.53 -3.21
C ILE A 37 -4.68 -8.59 -1.85
N PHE A 38 -4.19 -7.46 -1.36
CA PHE A 38 -3.49 -7.39 -0.09
C PHE A 38 -4.40 -7.79 1.07
N GLU A 39 -5.64 -7.30 1.07
CA GLU A 39 -6.60 -7.62 2.13
C GLU A 39 -6.95 -9.11 2.14
N SER A 40 -6.94 -9.76 0.98
CA SER A 40 -7.18 -11.20 0.91
C SER A 40 -6.09 -12.02 1.60
N HIS A 41 -4.93 -11.41 1.86
CA HIS A 41 -3.80 -12.05 2.53
C HIS A 41 -3.57 -11.55 3.95
N GLY A 42 -4.54 -10.85 4.52
CA GLY A 42 -4.51 -10.48 5.94
C GLY A 42 -4.01 -9.10 6.27
N TYR A 43 -3.58 -8.30 5.28
CA TYR A 43 -3.27 -6.89 5.52
C TYR A 43 -4.55 -6.11 5.77
N LEU A 44 -4.43 -5.04 6.54
CA LEU A 44 -5.43 -3.98 6.59
C LEU A 44 -4.91 -2.83 5.75
N ILE A 45 -5.69 -2.38 4.78
CA ILE A 45 -5.25 -1.41 3.80
C ILE A 45 -6.12 -0.17 3.83
N ASP A 46 -5.47 1.00 3.79
CA ASP A 46 -6.12 2.28 3.51
C ASP A 46 -5.41 2.96 2.34
N ILE A 47 -6.17 3.72 1.58
CA ILE A 47 -5.64 4.54 0.51
C ILE A 47 -5.92 6.00 0.85
N TRP A 48 -4.88 6.81 0.89
CA TRP A 48 -4.99 8.23 1.21
C TRP A 48 -4.54 9.06 0.03
N GLN A 49 -5.23 10.18 -0.17
CA GLN A 49 -4.75 11.21 -1.07
C GLN A 49 -4.03 12.26 -0.24
N HIS A 50 -2.84 12.61 -0.66
CA HIS A 50 -2.01 13.57 0.04
C HIS A 50 -1.69 14.72 -0.90
N GLY A 51 -2.31 15.87 -0.68
CA GLY A 51 -2.07 17.06 -1.48
C GLY A 51 -1.27 18.08 -0.69
N LEU A 52 0.05 18.14 -0.93
CA LEU A 52 0.91 19.15 -0.38
C LEU A 52 1.64 19.85 -1.53
N GLY A 53 1.66 21.18 -1.49
CA GLY A 53 2.28 21.95 -2.54
C GLY A 53 1.56 21.78 -3.86
N SER A 54 2.32 21.47 -4.92
CA SER A 54 1.79 21.31 -6.28
C SER A 54 1.43 19.84 -6.61
N GLY A 55 1.60 18.91 -5.66
CA GLY A 55 1.44 17.50 -5.95
C GLY A 55 0.16 16.89 -5.42
N ASN A 56 -0.38 15.94 -6.15
CA ASN A 56 -1.43 15.05 -5.69
C ASN A 56 -0.85 13.65 -5.59
N TYR A 57 -0.46 13.28 -4.38
CA TYR A 57 0.12 11.97 -4.12
C TYR A 57 -0.94 10.98 -3.66
N LEU A 58 -0.72 9.71 -3.97
CA LEU A 58 -1.51 8.62 -3.43
C LEU A 58 -0.64 7.83 -2.45
N GLN A 59 -1.19 7.55 -1.28
CA GLN A 59 -0.50 6.74 -0.28
C GLN A 59 -1.23 5.43 -0.08
N PHE A 60 -0.47 4.35 -0.18
CA PHE A 60 -0.93 3.00 0.11
C PHE A 60 -0.45 2.65 1.50
N VAL A 61 -1.38 2.56 2.45
CA VAL A 61 -1.07 2.34 3.87
C VAL A 61 -1.43 0.91 4.23
N MET A 62 -0.43 0.16 4.67
CA MET A 62 -0.54 -1.25 4.99
C MET A 62 -0.33 -1.46 6.48
N LEU A 63 -1.30 -2.06 7.15
CA LEU A 63 -1.19 -2.40 8.55
C LEU A 63 -1.10 -3.91 8.73
N SER A 64 -0.19 -4.32 9.61
CA SER A 64 -0.05 -5.70 10.07
C SER A 64 -0.13 -5.73 11.58
N LYS A 65 -0.78 -6.74 12.14
CA LYS A 65 -0.99 -6.82 13.59
C LYS A 65 0.28 -7.13 14.37
N SER A 66 1.26 -7.73 13.71
CA SER A 66 2.53 -8.13 14.33
C SER A 66 3.55 -8.39 13.22
N ARG A 67 4.81 -8.54 13.60
CA ARG A 67 5.86 -8.97 12.66
C ARG A 67 5.58 -10.34 12.08
N GLU A 68 5.04 -11.23 12.90
CA GLU A 68 4.67 -12.57 12.44
C GLU A 68 3.56 -12.52 11.40
N ALA A 69 2.51 -11.72 11.67
CA ALA A 69 1.42 -11.55 10.73
C ALA A 69 1.91 -10.90 9.43
N GLN A 70 2.79 -9.90 9.53
CA GLN A 70 3.40 -9.24 8.37
C GLN A 70 4.13 -10.25 7.49
N ALA A 71 4.96 -11.10 8.10
CA ALA A 71 5.73 -12.09 7.36
C ALA A 71 4.83 -13.10 6.64
N LYS A 72 3.78 -13.56 7.29
CA LYS A 72 2.82 -14.50 6.69
C LYS A 72 2.07 -13.87 5.52
N SER A 73 1.61 -12.64 5.71
CA SER A 73 0.88 -11.92 4.66
C SER A 73 1.77 -11.64 3.46
N PHE A 74 3.01 -11.26 3.70
CA PHE A 74 3.97 -10.99 2.64
C PHE A 74 4.29 -12.23 1.84
N GLU A 75 4.53 -13.36 2.51
CA GLU A 75 4.77 -14.63 1.85
C GLU A 75 3.58 -15.05 0.97
N ALA A 76 2.36 -14.94 1.50
CA ALA A 76 1.16 -15.25 0.76
C ALA A 76 1.00 -14.34 -0.48
N LEU A 77 1.32 -13.06 -0.32
CA LEU A 77 1.27 -12.09 -1.40
C LEU A 77 2.25 -12.45 -2.53
N LEU A 78 3.49 -12.83 -2.16
CA LEU A 78 4.50 -13.21 -3.14
C LEU A 78 4.11 -14.45 -3.95
N ASN A 79 3.28 -15.31 -3.39
CA ASN A 79 2.80 -16.51 -4.07
C ASN A 79 1.47 -16.28 -4.80
N ASP A 80 0.93 -15.07 -4.78
CA ASP A 80 -0.33 -14.77 -5.45
C ASP A 80 -0.08 -14.41 -6.91
N GLU A 81 -0.62 -15.23 -7.81
CA GLU A 81 -0.45 -15.02 -9.25
C GLU A 81 -1.08 -13.73 -9.75
N LYS A 82 -2.06 -13.19 -9.03
CA LYS A 82 -2.70 -11.92 -9.40
C LYS A 82 -1.81 -10.74 -9.06
N TRP A 83 -0.97 -10.87 -8.05
CA TRP A 83 -0.11 -9.77 -7.62
C TRP A 83 1.16 -9.64 -8.47
N ALA A 84 1.76 -10.74 -8.90
CA ALA A 84 3.02 -10.71 -9.62
C ALA A 84 3.06 -9.73 -10.80
N PRO A 85 2.09 -9.75 -11.74
CA PRO A 85 2.10 -8.79 -12.85
C PRO A 85 1.83 -7.35 -12.40
N LYS A 86 1.04 -7.16 -11.35
CA LYS A 86 0.75 -5.83 -10.79
C LYS A 86 1.98 -5.25 -10.09
N GLN A 87 2.75 -6.08 -9.43
CA GLN A 87 4.01 -5.67 -8.82
C GLN A 87 4.98 -5.14 -9.87
N GLN A 88 5.08 -5.83 -10.99
CA GLN A 88 5.92 -5.37 -12.10
C GLN A 88 5.44 -4.03 -12.67
N ASP A 89 4.12 -3.86 -12.82
CA ASP A 89 3.54 -2.62 -13.32
C ASP A 89 3.87 -1.44 -12.40
N TRP A 90 3.75 -1.63 -11.10
CA TRP A 90 3.98 -0.57 -10.13
C TRP A 90 5.46 -0.25 -9.94
N PHE A 91 6.28 -1.27 -9.71
CA PHE A 91 7.67 -1.08 -9.26
C PHE A 91 8.69 -1.07 -10.39
N ASP A 92 8.54 -1.95 -11.37
CA ASP A 92 9.54 -2.08 -12.43
C ASP A 92 9.23 -1.19 -13.63
N LYS A 93 7.96 -1.11 -14.01
CA LYS A 93 7.55 -0.38 -15.20
C LYS A 93 7.09 1.04 -14.91
N GLU A 94 6.89 1.37 -13.65
CA GLU A 94 6.34 2.68 -13.23
C GLU A 94 5.11 3.08 -14.07
N ARG A 95 4.23 2.13 -14.30
CA ARG A 95 3.11 2.30 -15.22
C ARG A 95 2.16 3.41 -14.81
N TYR A 96 1.92 3.55 -13.50
CA TYR A 96 0.95 4.50 -12.98
C TYR A 96 1.57 5.74 -12.38
N GLY A 97 2.83 5.69 -12.03
CA GLY A 97 3.55 6.79 -11.41
C GLY A 97 4.86 6.33 -10.81
N SER A 98 5.53 7.24 -10.12
CA SER A 98 6.81 6.97 -9.47
C SER A 98 6.64 6.80 -7.97
N LEU A 99 7.42 5.92 -7.38
CA LEU A 99 7.50 5.79 -5.93
C LEU A 99 8.34 6.96 -5.40
N VAL A 100 7.71 7.80 -4.59
CA VAL A 100 8.36 8.98 -4.00
C VAL A 100 9.13 8.58 -2.76
N GLU A 101 8.47 7.81 -1.88
CA GLU A 101 9.08 7.32 -0.66
C GLU A 101 8.31 6.11 -0.14
N SER A 102 8.99 5.33 0.68
CA SER A 102 8.34 4.29 1.46
C SER A 102 8.97 4.29 2.84
N TYR A 103 8.17 4.03 3.86
CA TYR A 103 8.66 3.95 5.23
C TYR A 103 7.80 3.02 6.06
N GLU A 104 8.34 2.65 7.20
CA GLU A 104 7.67 1.78 8.15
C GLU A 104 7.66 2.44 9.51
N MET A 105 6.54 2.30 10.21
CA MET A 105 6.38 2.82 11.56
C MET A 105 5.83 1.74 12.47
N THR A 106 6.23 1.80 13.73
CA THR A 106 5.65 0.98 14.79
C THR A 106 5.19 1.90 15.90
N VAL A 107 4.12 1.52 16.59
CA VAL A 107 3.64 2.27 17.74
C VAL A 107 4.42 1.79 18.97
N LEU A 108 5.11 2.74 19.60
CA LEU A 108 5.86 2.49 20.83
C LEU A 108 5.09 3.06 22.02
N ASN A 109 4.92 2.26 23.05
CA ASN A 109 4.27 2.72 24.28
C ASN A 109 5.13 2.46 25.49
#